data_70f4a313507c09867a9f305213d3b000
#
_entry.id   70f4a313507c09867a9f305213d3b000
#
_cell.length_a   1.000
_cell.length_b   1.000
_cell.length_c   1.000
_cell.angle_alpha   90.00
_cell.angle_beta   90.00
_cell.angle_gamma   90.00
#
_symmetry.space_group_name_H-M   'P 1'
#
loop_
_entity.id
_entity.type
_entity.pdbx_description
1 polymer ?
#
loop_
_entity_poly.entity_id
_entity_poly.type
_entity_poly.pdbx_seq_one_letter_code
_entity_poly.pdbx_strand_id
1 'polypeptide(L)'
;MNANKKPLLGVSVCLSNDKGILLVQRGKTPFLGLWSLPGGSVEFGETLLAAARRELVEETGLAVADLTFVTFHEAISDNSHVVIAVFAGKLSDDAKPRAGDDAAAVAILEGTEIARRETDSATTPGLSAVIARCHAHGSQ
;
A
#
# COMPACT_ATOMS: atom_id res chain seq x y z
N MET A 1 23.24 13.87 16.03
CA MET A 1 22.27 12.79 16.13
C MET A 1 20.96 13.31 16.68
N ASN A 2 19.86 12.95 16.10
CA ASN A 2 18.55 13.38 16.56
C ASN A 2 17.93 12.31 17.48
N ALA A 3 18.00 12.56 18.80
CA ALA A 3 17.52 11.60 19.80
C ALA A 3 16.00 11.39 19.74
N ASN A 4 15.24 12.27 19.08
CA ASN A 4 13.79 12.18 18.97
C ASN A 4 13.32 11.42 17.73
N LYS A 5 14.26 11.04 16.85
CA LYS A 5 13.91 10.26 15.67
C LYS A 5 13.53 8.85 16.07
N LYS A 6 12.37 8.41 15.63
CA LYS A 6 11.87 7.05 15.89
C LYS A 6 11.33 6.47 14.60
N PRO A 7 11.36 5.14 14.44
CA PRO A 7 10.65 4.52 13.35
C PRO A 7 9.17 4.84 13.44
N LEU A 8 8.56 5.12 12.29
CA LEU A 8 7.12 5.34 12.18
C LEU A 8 6.44 4.03 11.81
N LEU A 9 5.21 3.88 12.23
CA LEU A 9 4.42 2.70 11.94
C LEU A 9 3.38 3.04 10.89
N GLY A 10 3.36 2.24 9.82
CA GLY A 10 2.42 2.41 8.72
C GLY A 10 1.73 1.12 8.36
N VAL A 11 0.76 1.22 7.46
CA VAL A 11 0.03 0.09 6.90
C VAL A 11 -0.04 0.22 5.39
N SER A 12 -0.13 -0.93 4.72
CA SER A 12 -0.39 -1.01 3.28
C SER A 12 -1.38 -2.13 3.03
N VAL A 13 -2.18 -1.98 1.96
CA VAL A 13 -3.20 -2.97 1.61
C VAL A 13 -3.01 -3.41 0.17
N CYS A 14 -2.85 -4.72 -0.04
CA CYS A 14 -2.73 -5.33 -1.35
C CYS A 14 -4.04 -6.01 -1.72
N LEU A 15 -4.87 -5.33 -2.51
CA LEU A 15 -6.10 -5.90 -3.04
C LEU A 15 -5.89 -6.33 -4.48
N SER A 16 -6.33 -7.54 -4.81
CA SER A 16 -6.16 -8.07 -6.16
C SER A 16 -7.38 -8.85 -6.63
N ASN A 17 -7.52 -8.91 -7.95
CA ASN A 17 -8.49 -9.75 -8.65
C ASN A 17 -7.83 -10.24 -9.94
N ASP A 18 -8.61 -10.86 -10.84
CA ASP A 18 -8.08 -11.39 -12.10
C ASP A 18 -7.52 -10.31 -13.03
N LYS A 19 -7.92 -9.06 -12.84
CA LYS A 19 -7.45 -7.94 -13.68
C LYS A 19 -6.16 -7.32 -13.18
N GLY A 20 -5.81 -7.53 -11.92
CA GLY A 20 -4.57 -6.98 -11.38
C GLY A 20 -4.68 -6.56 -9.93
N ILE A 21 -3.80 -5.65 -9.56
CA ILE A 21 -3.61 -5.18 -8.21
C ILE A 21 -3.96 -3.69 -8.15
N LEU A 22 -4.69 -3.29 -7.10
CA LEU A 22 -5.06 -1.89 -6.88
C LEU A 22 -3.87 -1.10 -6.38
N LEU A 23 -3.50 -0.06 -7.13
CA LEU A 23 -2.46 0.88 -6.75
C LEU A 23 -3.01 2.30 -6.71
N VAL A 24 -2.33 3.13 -5.94
CA VAL A 24 -2.59 4.57 -5.90
C VAL A 24 -1.33 5.31 -6.33
N GLN A 25 -1.50 6.45 -7.00
CA GLN A 25 -0.41 7.35 -7.29
C GLN A 25 -0.38 8.41 -6.18
N ARG A 26 0.77 8.55 -5.55
CA ARG A 26 0.90 9.48 -4.43
C ARG A 26 0.78 10.93 -4.90
N GLY A 27 -0.08 11.68 -4.23
CA GLY A 27 -0.35 13.08 -4.56
C GLY A 27 0.45 14.07 -3.72
N LYS A 28 1.30 13.59 -2.80
CA LYS A 28 2.12 14.46 -1.95
C LYS A 28 3.43 13.77 -1.55
N THR A 29 4.35 14.56 -1.03
CA THR A 29 5.62 14.05 -0.52
C THR A 29 5.41 13.25 0.77
N PRO A 30 6.31 12.29 1.11
CA PRO A 30 7.39 11.81 0.26
C PRO A 30 6.87 10.95 -0.89
N PHE A 31 7.73 10.73 -1.90
CA PHE A 31 7.43 9.89 -3.07
C PHE A 31 6.29 10.43 -3.94
N LEU A 32 6.15 11.76 -4.00
CA LEU A 32 5.15 12.39 -4.87
C LEU A 32 5.21 11.84 -6.29
N GLY A 33 4.06 11.45 -6.83
CA GLY A 33 3.95 10.93 -8.19
C GLY A 33 4.24 9.45 -8.36
N LEU A 34 4.76 8.79 -7.34
CA LEU A 34 5.05 7.35 -7.44
C LEU A 34 3.81 6.51 -7.14
N TRP A 35 3.75 5.35 -7.78
CA TRP A 35 2.68 4.38 -7.54
C TRP A 35 3.02 3.48 -6.36
N SER A 36 2.04 3.16 -5.54
CA SER A 36 2.22 2.33 -4.35
C SER A 36 0.92 1.61 -4.01
N LEU A 37 1.02 0.67 -3.06
CA LEU A 37 -0.18 0.13 -2.43
C LEU A 37 -0.87 1.24 -1.64
N PRO A 38 -2.21 1.22 -1.55
CA PRO A 38 -2.90 2.12 -0.63
C PRO A 38 -2.41 1.92 0.80
N GLY A 39 -2.26 2.98 1.55
CA GLY A 39 -1.80 2.89 2.92
C GLY A 39 -1.44 4.24 3.51
N GLY A 40 -0.97 4.23 4.73
CA GLY A 40 -0.57 5.44 5.44
C GLY A 40 -0.17 5.15 6.87
N SER A 41 -0.16 6.18 7.68
CA SER A 41 0.29 6.09 9.07
C SER A 41 -0.76 5.47 9.99
N VAL A 42 -0.29 4.75 10.99
CA VAL A 42 -1.14 4.27 12.08
C VAL A 42 -1.29 5.39 13.10
N GLU A 43 -2.51 5.68 13.50
CA GLU A 43 -2.77 6.71 14.50
C GLU A 43 -2.72 6.12 15.91
N PHE A 44 -2.35 6.94 16.87
CA PHE A 44 -2.30 6.50 18.27
C PHE A 44 -3.64 5.91 18.71
N GLY A 45 -3.59 4.72 19.31
CA GLY A 45 -4.77 4.03 19.79
C GLY A 45 -5.50 3.18 18.77
N GLU A 46 -5.03 3.21 17.52
CA GLU A 46 -5.63 2.49 16.41
C GLU A 46 -4.92 1.14 16.23
N THR A 47 -5.68 0.06 16.02
CA THR A 47 -5.06 -1.22 15.65
C THR A 47 -4.52 -1.15 14.23
N LEU A 48 -3.59 -2.03 13.88
CA LEU A 48 -3.07 -2.11 12.53
C LEU A 48 -4.18 -2.38 11.52
N LEU A 49 -5.10 -3.29 11.84
CA LEU A 49 -6.21 -3.61 10.94
C LEU A 49 -7.15 -2.42 10.76
N ALA A 50 -7.46 -1.71 11.84
CA ALA A 50 -8.31 -0.51 11.75
C ALA A 50 -7.66 0.56 10.89
N ALA A 51 -6.35 0.76 11.04
CA ALA A 51 -5.60 1.71 10.23
C ALA A 51 -5.64 1.32 8.75
N ALA A 52 -5.45 0.04 8.45
CA ALA A 52 -5.49 -0.46 7.08
C ALA A 52 -6.86 -0.19 6.44
N ARG A 53 -7.93 -0.49 7.16
CA ARG A 53 -9.28 -0.24 6.66
C ARG A 53 -9.56 1.24 6.45
N ARG A 54 -9.15 2.07 7.38
CA ARG A 54 -9.35 3.52 7.29
C ARG A 54 -8.61 4.10 6.10
N GLU A 55 -7.33 3.76 5.96
CA GLU A 55 -6.52 4.28 4.85
C GLU A 55 -7.07 3.84 3.50
N LEU A 56 -7.54 2.59 3.40
CA LEU A 56 -8.12 2.09 2.16
C LEU A 56 -9.34 2.92 1.76
N VAL A 57 -10.24 3.19 2.70
CA VAL A 57 -11.42 4.01 2.45
C VAL A 57 -11.03 5.43 2.06
N GLU A 58 -10.09 6.03 2.80
CA GLU A 58 -9.68 7.41 2.55
C GLU A 58 -9.04 7.59 1.17
N GLU A 59 -8.22 6.64 0.74
CA GLU A 59 -7.47 6.78 -0.51
C GLU A 59 -8.20 6.26 -1.73
N THR A 60 -9.08 5.26 -1.57
CA THR A 60 -9.71 4.57 -2.72
C THR A 60 -11.22 4.53 -2.68
N GLY A 61 -11.82 4.89 -1.55
CA GLY A 61 -13.27 4.79 -1.38
C GLY A 61 -13.78 3.37 -1.14
N LEU A 62 -12.91 2.37 -1.07
CA LEU A 62 -13.33 0.98 -0.94
C LEU A 62 -13.33 0.53 0.51
N ALA A 63 -14.38 -0.22 0.88
CA ALA A 63 -14.48 -0.89 2.17
C ALA A 63 -14.42 -2.40 1.92
N VAL A 64 -13.43 -3.06 2.54
CA VAL A 64 -13.22 -4.50 2.40
C VAL A 64 -13.22 -5.12 3.79
N ALA A 65 -14.10 -6.12 4.00
CA ALA A 65 -14.27 -6.74 5.31
C ALA A 65 -13.11 -7.66 5.66
N ASP A 66 -12.64 -8.44 4.69
CA ASP A 66 -11.67 -9.53 4.93
C ASP A 66 -10.27 -9.12 4.50
N LEU A 67 -9.54 -8.52 5.42
CA LEU A 67 -8.12 -8.22 5.24
C LEU A 67 -7.31 -9.13 6.16
N THR A 68 -6.26 -9.74 5.60
CA THR A 68 -5.39 -10.67 6.33
C THR A 68 -3.98 -10.09 6.41
N PHE A 69 -3.41 -10.06 7.61
CA PHE A 69 -2.02 -9.65 7.78
C PHE A 69 -1.07 -10.62 7.05
N VAL A 70 -0.13 -10.07 6.30
CA VAL A 70 0.83 -10.86 5.53
C VAL A 70 2.23 -10.78 6.13
N THR A 71 2.75 -9.57 6.28
CA THR A 71 4.13 -9.36 6.68
C THR A 71 4.36 -7.92 7.12
N PHE A 72 5.51 -7.68 7.73
CA PHE A 72 6.03 -6.32 7.89
C PHE A 72 7.04 -6.06 6.79
N HIS A 73 7.04 -4.84 6.28
CA HIS A 73 8.03 -4.35 5.33
C HIS A 73 8.71 -3.13 5.94
N GLU A 74 10.03 -3.14 5.98
CA GLU A 74 10.78 -2.00 6.51
C GLU A 74 11.29 -1.14 5.36
N ALA A 75 10.97 0.15 5.40
CA ALA A 75 11.44 1.11 4.43
C ALA A 75 12.36 2.10 5.13
N ILE A 76 13.65 1.95 4.89
CA ILE A 76 14.67 2.75 5.56
C ILE A 76 15.45 3.56 4.53
N SER A 77 15.57 4.85 4.77
CA SER A 77 16.41 5.76 3.99
C SER A 77 17.16 6.66 4.95
N ASP A 78 17.97 7.57 4.42
CA ASP A 78 18.78 8.47 5.26
C ASP A 78 17.93 9.29 6.22
N ASN A 79 16.72 9.65 5.82
CA ASN A 79 15.86 10.54 6.59
C ASN A 79 14.57 9.92 7.06
N SER A 80 14.37 8.62 6.81
CA SER A 80 13.09 7.99 7.07
C SER A 80 13.27 6.53 7.45
N HIS A 81 12.51 6.09 8.46
CA HIS A 81 12.43 4.69 8.84
C HIS A 81 10.96 4.39 9.13
N VAL A 82 10.33 3.60 8.28
CA VAL A 82 8.93 3.23 8.43
C VAL A 82 8.82 1.71 8.48
N VAL A 83 8.08 1.20 9.46
CA VAL A 83 7.74 -0.23 9.54
C VAL A 83 6.29 -0.34 9.09
N ILE A 84 6.06 -1.05 8.00
CA ILE A 84 4.75 -1.11 7.34
C ILE A 84 4.14 -2.50 7.55
N ALA A 85 2.96 -2.55 8.17
CA ALA A 85 2.18 -3.78 8.25
C ALA A 85 1.41 -3.94 6.96
N VAL A 86 1.66 -5.02 6.23
CA VAL A 86 1.06 -5.27 4.92
C VAL A 86 -0.10 -6.25 5.09
N PHE A 87 -1.27 -5.85 4.60
CA PHE A 87 -2.48 -6.68 4.58
C PHE A 87 -2.85 -7.02 3.15
N ALA A 88 -3.49 -8.16 2.96
CA ALA A 88 -3.96 -8.59 1.66
C ALA A 88 -5.44 -8.92 1.71
N GLY A 89 -6.11 -8.76 0.58
CA GLY A 89 -7.52 -9.09 0.45
C GLY A 89 -7.93 -9.19 -1.01
N LYS A 90 -9.18 -9.54 -1.22
CA LYS A 90 -9.75 -9.65 -2.56
C LYS A 90 -10.35 -8.33 -3.00
N LEU A 91 -10.06 -7.96 -4.24
CA LEU A 91 -10.70 -6.84 -4.89
C LEU A 91 -11.93 -7.36 -5.63
N SER A 92 -13.10 -6.85 -5.30
CA SER A 92 -14.33 -7.22 -6.00
C SER A 92 -14.21 -6.89 -7.50
N ASP A 93 -14.74 -7.75 -8.37
CA ASP A 93 -14.67 -7.54 -9.83
C ASP A 93 -15.43 -6.29 -10.27
N ASP A 94 -16.44 -5.90 -9.50
CA ASP A 94 -17.23 -4.69 -9.78
C ASP A 94 -16.82 -3.49 -8.93
N ALA A 95 -15.67 -3.57 -8.24
CA ALA A 95 -15.16 -2.47 -7.44
C ALA A 95 -14.88 -1.25 -8.31
N LYS A 96 -15.23 -0.07 -7.79
CA LYS A 96 -15.01 1.20 -8.48
C LYS A 96 -14.19 2.13 -7.58
N PRO A 97 -12.87 1.90 -7.52
CA PRO A 97 -12.02 2.76 -6.70
C PRO A 97 -11.97 4.18 -7.28
N ARG A 98 -11.84 5.14 -6.38
CA ARG A 98 -11.70 6.56 -6.74
C ARG A 98 -10.58 7.15 -5.91
N ALA A 99 -9.76 7.99 -6.55
CA ALA A 99 -8.72 8.70 -5.82
C ALA A 99 -9.37 9.63 -4.78
N GLY A 100 -8.98 9.44 -3.52
CA GLY A 100 -9.45 10.27 -2.42
C GLY A 100 -8.28 10.95 -1.72
N ASP A 101 -8.58 11.96 -0.92
CA ASP A 101 -7.63 12.68 -0.09
C ASP A 101 -6.30 12.95 -0.80
N ASP A 102 -5.23 12.26 -0.40
CA ASP A 102 -3.87 12.54 -0.85
C ASP A 102 -3.44 11.72 -2.07
N ALA A 103 -4.37 11.00 -2.70
CA ALA A 103 -4.07 10.23 -3.90
C ALA A 103 -4.32 11.07 -5.15
N ALA A 104 -3.36 11.10 -6.07
CA ALA A 104 -3.53 11.78 -7.35
C ALA A 104 -4.33 10.93 -8.34
N ALA A 105 -4.22 9.60 -8.25
CA ALA A 105 -4.91 8.68 -9.14
C ALA A 105 -4.99 7.28 -8.51
N VAL A 106 -5.88 6.45 -9.02
CA VAL A 106 -5.95 5.02 -8.70
C VAL A 106 -5.95 4.22 -9.99
N ALA A 107 -5.42 2.99 -9.93
CA ALA A 107 -5.43 2.09 -11.09
C ALA A 107 -5.37 0.65 -10.62
N ILE A 108 -5.92 -0.25 -11.45
CA ILE A 108 -5.78 -1.69 -11.26
C ILE A 108 -4.83 -2.16 -12.36
N LEU A 109 -3.64 -2.63 -11.97
CA LEU A 109 -2.57 -2.94 -12.90
C LEU A 109 -2.16 -4.40 -12.80
N GLU A 110 -1.89 -5.02 -13.96
CA GLU A 110 -1.33 -6.36 -13.99
C GLU A 110 0.09 -6.37 -13.45
N GLY A 111 0.52 -7.51 -12.92
CA GLY A 111 1.85 -7.65 -12.34
C GLY A 111 2.98 -7.29 -13.30
N THR A 112 2.84 -7.62 -14.59
CA THR A 112 3.82 -7.28 -15.61
C THR A 112 3.95 -5.76 -15.79
N GLU A 113 2.83 -5.03 -15.76
CA GLU A 113 2.84 -3.58 -15.85
C GLU A 113 3.47 -2.96 -14.62
N ILE A 114 3.19 -3.50 -13.44
CA ILE A 114 3.78 -3.02 -12.19
C ILE A 114 5.30 -3.20 -12.22
N ALA A 115 5.77 -4.37 -12.66
CA ALA A 115 7.20 -4.65 -12.77
C ALA A 115 7.88 -3.67 -13.74
N ARG A 116 7.23 -3.35 -14.86
CA ARG A 116 7.75 -2.39 -15.81
C ARG A 116 7.88 -1.00 -15.19
N ARG A 117 6.85 -0.56 -14.46
CA ARG A 117 6.88 0.75 -13.79
C ARG A 117 7.93 0.79 -12.69
N GLU A 118 8.15 -0.32 -11.98
CA GLU A 118 9.21 -0.40 -10.98
C GLU A 118 10.59 -0.26 -11.63
N THR A 119 10.80 -0.90 -12.76
CA THR A 119 12.03 -0.76 -13.54
C THR A 119 12.27 0.70 -13.95
N ASP A 120 11.20 1.42 -14.27
CA ASP A 120 11.26 2.83 -14.64
C ASP A 120 11.30 3.78 -13.43
N SER A 121 11.45 3.24 -12.23
CA SER A 121 11.47 4.00 -10.98
C SER A 121 10.19 4.83 -10.75
N ALA A 122 9.07 4.33 -11.26
CA ALA A 122 7.77 4.98 -11.13
C ALA A 122 6.95 4.47 -9.94
N THR A 123 7.52 3.58 -9.13
CA THR A 123 6.86 3.03 -7.94
C THR A 123 7.69 3.28 -6.70
N THR A 124 7.07 3.14 -5.53
CA THR A 124 7.83 3.11 -4.28
C THR A 124 8.77 1.91 -4.27
N PRO A 125 9.94 2.02 -3.62
CA PRO A 125 10.93 0.94 -3.63
C PRO A 125 10.38 -0.37 -3.05
N GLY A 126 10.70 -1.48 -3.69
CA GLY A 126 10.37 -2.81 -3.20
C GLY A 126 8.92 -3.25 -3.43
N LEU A 127 8.16 -2.53 -4.23
CA LEU A 127 6.74 -2.81 -4.44
C LEU A 127 6.47 -4.22 -4.95
N SER A 128 7.19 -4.65 -6.01
CA SER A 128 6.97 -5.98 -6.60
C SER A 128 7.26 -7.10 -5.60
N ALA A 129 8.29 -6.94 -4.77
CA ALA A 129 8.63 -7.94 -3.77
C ALA A 129 7.53 -8.08 -2.70
N VAL A 130 6.96 -6.95 -2.27
CA VAL A 130 5.86 -6.96 -1.31
C VAL A 130 4.63 -7.64 -1.91
N ILE A 131 4.29 -7.31 -3.15
CA ILE A 131 3.15 -7.91 -3.85
C ILE A 131 3.35 -9.43 -4.00
N ALA A 132 4.56 -9.87 -4.33
CA ALA A 132 4.86 -11.29 -4.45
C ALA A 132 4.62 -12.03 -3.12
N ARG A 133 4.97 -11.42 -2.00
CA ARG A 133 4.70 -12.00 -0.68
C ARG A 133 3.20 -12.11 -0.40
N CYS A 134 2.43 -11.11 -0.81
CA CYS A 134 0.97 -11.15 -0.66
C CYS A 134 0.37 -12.29 -1.46
N HIS A 135 0.83 -12.52 -2.68
CA HIS A 135 0.34 -13.61 -3.52
C HIS A 135 0.72 -14.98 -2.95
N ALA A 136 1.95 -15.13 -2.48
CA ALA A 136 2.38 -16.38 -1.85
C ALA A 136 1.54 -16.70 -0.61
N HIS A 137 1.23 -15.71 0.19
CA HIS A 137 0.37 -15.87 1.38
C HIS A 137 -1.04 -16.32 0.99
N GLY A 138 -1.62 -15.69 -0.05
CA GLY A 138 -2.97 -16.01 -0.52
C GLY A 138 -3.08 -17.38 -1.19
N SER A 139 -1.97 -17.98 -1.57
CA SER A 139 -1.95 -19.30 -2.23
C SER A 139 -1.95 -20.46 -1.24
N GLN A 140 -1.90 -20.17 0.05
CA GLN A 140 -1.83 -21.22 1.09
C GLN A 140 -3.19 -21.65 1.60
#